data_ed0c029312cdde79a44bdf339c7b1b29
#
_entry.id   ed0c029312cdde79a44bdf339c7b1b29
#
_cell.length_a   1.000
_cell.length_b   1.000
_cell.length_c   1.000
_cell.angle_alpha   90.00
_cell.angle_beta   90.00
_cell.angle_gamma   90.00
#
_symmetry.space_group_name_H-M   'P 1'
#
loop_
_entity.id
_entity.type
_entity.pdbx_description
1 polymer ?
#
loop_
_entity_poly.entity_id
_entity_poly.type
_entity_poly.pdbx_seq_one_letter_code
_entity_poly.pdbx_strand_id
1 'polypeptide(L)'
;MRIIDSHNHVYYHKLDPAGVVAELDEFGIERCWVLSWYLPPAEDVPGSHGTFNPRNFRADGTHAGSTLDDVIEACRAYPDRFIGGFCPCPGEGSPAQRLQAAYEFYGVRVCGEWSYRMLLDDPRALELFWKAGELRMPVVLHLDVPFLPNPDGGQARYQTNWYGGGAQPLERTLRECPDTVFVGHAPGFWRFLSGDEATETETYPKGPITPGGEVIRLLDTYPNLWADLSAGSGLGAMQRDEAHARGFIETYQDRLLFGRDAPGDALRTWLRGLGLDATVLSKLFHQNAERLVRV
;
A
#
# COMPACT_ATOMS: atom_id res chain seq x y z
N MET A 1 -15.19 15.73 10.89
CA MET A 1 -14.74 14.33 11.02
C MET A 1 -13.24 14.33 10.80
N ARG A 2 -12.46 13.72 11.70
CA ARG A 2 -11.00 13.58 11.56
C ARG A 2 -10.68 12.70 10.36
N ILE A 3 -9.54 12.91 9.73
CA ILE A 3 -9.08 12.12 8.58
C ILE A 3 -7.58 11.86 8.74
N ILE A 4 -7.20 10.61 8.58
CA ILE A 4 -5.80 10.16 8.48
C ILE A 4 -5.63 9.52 7.11
N ASP A 5 -4.70 10.03 6.34
CA ASP A 5 -4.27 9.43 5.07
C ASP A 5 -3.25 8.32 5.37
N SER A 6 -3.64 7.07 5.24
CA SER A 6 -2.79 5.93 5.61
C SER A 6 -1.82 5.49 4.50
N HIS A 7 -1.77 6.21 3.38
CA HIS A 7 -0.87 5.89 2.28
C HIS A 7 -0.48 7.12 1.47
N ASN A 8 0.76 7.55 1.61
CA ASN A 8 1.34 8.61 0.80
C ASN A 8 2.88 8.52 0.79
N HIS A 9 3.51 9.23 -0.13
CA HIS A 9 4.96 9.35 -0.25
C HIS A 9 5.35 10.81 -0.35
N VAL A 10 6.51 11.18 0.20
CA VAL A 10 7.11 12.49 -0.07
C VAL A 10 7.94 12.45 -1.34
N TYR A 11 8.03 13.57 -2.01
CA TYR A 11 8.64 13.76 -3.34
C TYR A 11 7.93 13.01 -4.48
N TYR A 12 7.01 12.13 -4.18
CA TYR A 12 6.16 11.50 -5.17
C TYR A 12 5.26 12.55 -5.84
N HIS A 13 5.06 12.44 -7.16
CA HIS A 13 4.40 13.49 -7.95
C HIS A 13 4.99 14.90 -7.76
N LYS A 14 6.27 15.01 -7.44
CA LYS A 14 7.00 16.27 -7.20
C LYS A 14 6.54 17.05 -5.96
N LEU A 15 5.81 16.45 -5.06
CA LEU A 15 5.40 17.06 -3.80
C LEU A 15 6.48 16.80 -2.73
N ASP A 16 7.22 17.83 -2.38
CA ASP A 16 8.08 17.81 -1.21
C ASP A 16 7.26 17.76 0.09
N PRO A 17 7.87 17.60 1.27
CA PRO A 17 7.12 17.54 2.53
C PRO A 17 6.18 18.72 2.76
N ALA A 18 6.58 19.95 2.37
CA ALA A 18 5.74 21.14 2.49
C ALA A 18 4.55 21.10 1.53
N GLY A 19 4.76 20.62 0.30
CA GLY A 19 3.71 20.43 -0.69
C GLY A 19 2.69 19.38 -0.24
N VAL A 20 3.14 18.27 0.35
CA VAL A 20 2.22 17.27 0.93
C VAL A 20 1.40 17.90 2.06
N VAL A 21 2.02 18.65 2.99
CA VAL A 21 1.29 19.34 4.07
C VAL A 21 0.27 20.34 3.54
N ALA A 22 0.62 21.11 2.51
CA ALA A 22 -0.32 22.04 1.89
C ALA A 22 -1.57 21.33 1.34
N GLU A 23 -1.41 20.17 0.71
CA GLU A 23 -2.55 19.36 0.29
C GLU A 23 -3.34 18.79 1.48
N LEU A 24 -2.67 18.33 2.54
CA LEU A 24 -3.38 17.87 3.75
C LEU A 24 -4.25 18.99 4.31
N ASP A 25 -3.74 20.22 4.33
CA ASP A 25 -4.49 21.41 4.81
C ASP A 25 -5.66 21.73 3.89
N GLU A 26 -5.45 21.72 2.58
CA GLU A 26 -6.49 21.97 1.57
C GLU A 26 -7.67 21.00 1.73
N PHE A 27 -7.37 19.73 1.96
CA PHE A 27 -8.41 18.70 2.09
C PHE A 27 -8.84 18.42 3.54
N GLY A 28 -8.31 19.17 4.54
CA GLY A 28 -8.65 18.98 5.95
C GLY A 28 -8.26 17.61 6.49
N ILE A 29 -7.14 17.07 6.04
CA ILE A 29 -6.54 15.82 6.51
C ILE A 29 -5.59 16.14 7.65
N GLU A 30 -5.77 15.48 8.80
CA GLU A 30 -5.04 15.79 10.02
C GLU A 30 -3.61 15.25 9.98
N ARG A 31 -3.47 13.99 9.61
CA ARG A 31 -2.18 13.27 9.56
C ARG A 31 -2.07 12.40 8.33
N CYS A 32 -0.84 12.03 8.01
CA CYS A 32 -0.53 11.15 6.88
C CYS A 32 0.56 10.14 7.26
N TRP A 33 0.39 8.87 6.84
CA TRP A 33 1.49 7.92 6.81
C TRP A 33 2.35 8.24 5.58
N VAL A 34 3.62 8.55 5.82
CA VAL A 34 4.60 8.80 4.76
C VAL A 34 5.48 7.57 4.64
N LEU A 35 5.28 6.82 3.58
CA LEU A 35 5.93 5.54 3.34
C LEU A 35 7.18 5.71 2.47
N SER A 36 8.22 4.91 2.74
CA SER A 36 9.32 4.78 1.78
C SER A 36 8.87 3.95 0.58
N TRP A 37 9.44 4.24 -0.58
CA TRP A 37 9.36 3.42 -1.78
C TRP A 37 10.76 3.28 -2.34
N TYR A 38 11.54 2.41 -1.71
CA TYR A 38 12.92 2.20 -2.07
C TYR A 38 13.05 1.34 -3.32
N LEU A 39 13.85 1.80 -4.28
CA LEU A 39 14.18 1.08 -5.51
C LEU A 39 15.60 0.49 -5.39
N PRO A 40 15.77 -0.83 -5.24
CA PRO A 40 17.08 -1.47 -5.40
C PRO A 40 17.67 -1.18 -6.79
N PRO A 41 18.99 -1.06 -6.95
CA PRO A 41 19.60 -0.78 -8.26
C PRO A 41 19.16 -1.73 -9.38
N ALA A 42 18.99 -3.03 -9.05
CA ALA A 42 18.54 -4.04 -10.02
C ALA A 42 17.05 -3.91 -10.39
N GLU A 43 16.28 -3.11 -9.66
CA GLU A 43 14.86 -2.89 -9.87
C GLU A 43 14.55 -1.48 -10.36
N ASP A 44 15.58 -0.71 -10.70
CA ASP A 44 15.42 0.65 -11.21
C ASP A 44 14.53 0.70 -12.45
N VAL A 45 13.65 1.71 -12.47
CA VAL A 45 12.72 1.97 -13.58
C VAL A 45 12.93 3.41 -14.06
N PRO A 46 13.75 3.64 -15.11
CA PRO A 46 14.09 4.98 -15.59
C PRO A 46 12.88 5.88 -15.87
N GLY A 47 11.76 5.29 -16.31
CA GLY A 47 10.51 6.04 -16.57
C GLY A 47 9.89 6.69 -15.33
N SER A 48 10.21 6.22 -14.13
CA SER A 48 9.69 6.75 -12.86
C SER A 48 10.59 7.81 -12.20
N HIS A 49 11.82 8.02 -12.70
CA HIS A 49 12.79 8.92 -12.06
C HIS A 49 12.27 10.33 -11.84
N GLY A 50 11.44 10.84 -12.75
CA GLY A 50 10.87 12.19 -12.66
C GLY A 50 9.81 12.36 -11.57
N THR A 51 9.38 11.29 -10.90
CA THR A 51 8.38 11.31 -9.83
C THR A 51 8.97 11.33 -8.44
N PHE A 52 10.29 11.13 -8.29
CA PHE A 52 10.98 11.04 -7.01
C PHE A 52 11.92 12.22 -6.76
N ASN A 53 12.47 12.27 -5.53
CA ASN A 53 13.43 13.29 -5.12
C ASN A 53 14.70 13.24 -5.98
N PRO A 54 15.02 14.27 -6.76
CA PRO A 54 16.18 14.27 -7.65
C PRO A 54 17.53 14.13 -6.93
N ARG A 55 17.58 14.30 -5.60
CA ARG A 55 18.79 14.04 -4.80
C ARG A 55 19.12 12.55 -4.65
N ASN A 56 18.17 11.67 -4.95
CA ASN A 56 18.30 10.22 -4.71
C ASN A 56 18.85 9.45 -5.93
N PHE A 57 19.42 10.15 -6.91
CA PHE A 57 20.21 9.49 -7.95
C PHE A 57 21.51 8.92 -7.37
N ARG A 58 21.83 7.69 -7.73
CA ARG A 58 23.10 7.06 -7.40
C ARG A 58 24.18 7.42 -8.41
N ALA A 59 25.44 7.17 -8.06
CA ALA A 59 26.59 7.45 -8.93
C ALA A 59 26.57 6.65 -10.25
N ASP A 60 25.89 5.50 -10.27
CA ASP A 60 25.70 4.65 -11.45
C ASP A 60 24.53 5.09 -12.35
N GLY A 61 23.82 6.16 -11.98
CA GLY A 61 22.68 6.70 -12.72
C GLY A 61 21.33 6.05 -12.37
N THR A 62 21.29 5.06 -11.50
CA THR A 62 20.02 4.49 -10.98
C THR A 62 19.41 5.40 -9.93
N HIS A 63 18.10 5.28 -9.70
CA HIS A 63 17.40 6.07 -8.71
C HIS A 63 17.03 5.25 -7.48
N ALA A 64 17.16 5.84 -6.27
CA ALA A 64 16.84 5.11 -5.03
C ALA A 64 15.35 5.18 -4.63
N GLY A 65 14.51 5.87 -5.39
CA GLY A 65 13.10 6.07 -5.05
C GLY A 65 12.91 7.04 -3.89
N SER A 66 11.86 6.85 -3.09
CA SER A 66 11.61 7.53 -1.81
C SER A 66 12.27 6.73 -0.69
N THR A 67 13.30 7.31 -0.08
CA THR A 67 14.20 6.62 0.86
C THR A 67 13.75 6.80 2.30
N LEU A 68 14.36 6.03 3.23
CA LEU A 68 14.20 6.26 4.67
C LEU A 68 14.63 7.67 5.08
N ASP A 69 15.67 8.24 4.45
CA ASP A 69 16.15 9.58 4.78
C ASP A 69 15.11 10.64 4.41
N ASP A 70 14.41 10.49 3.27
CA ASP A 70 13.31 11.38 2.89
C ASP A 70 12.16 11.33 3.91
N VAL A 71 11.83 10.12 4.40
CA VAL A 71 10.79 9.92 5.44
C VAL A 71 11.21 10.56 6.77
N ILE A 72 12.46 10.36 7.19
CA ILE A 72 13.00 10.94 8.44
C ILE A 72 13.00 12.48 8.34
N GLU A 73 13.44 13.04 7.22
CA GLU A 73 13.45 14.49 6.99
C GLU A 73 12.03 15.06 7.08
N ALA A 74 11.07 14.42 6.42
CA ALA A 74 9.67 14.82 6.46
C ALA A 74 9.09 14.78 7.88
N CYS A 75 9.26 13.67 8.58
CA CYS A 75 8.74 13.51 9.95
C CYS A 75 9.39 14.49 10.94
N ARG A 76 10.66 14.84 10.77
CA ARG A 76 11.33 15.86 11.60
C ARG A 76 10.83 17.27 11.31
N ALA A 77 10.55 17.57 10.04
CA ALA A 77 10.02 18.89 9.64
C ALA A 77 8.57 19.08 10.10
N TYR A 78 7.77 18.02 10.11
CA TYR A 78 6.33 18.07 10.41
C TYR A 78 5.90 16.92 11.35
N PRO A 79 6.39 16.88 12.60
CA PRO A 79 6.19 15.74 13.51
C PRO A 79 4.72 15.48 13.88
N ASP A 80 3.89 16.54 13.86
CA ASP A 80 2.47 16.43 14.17
C ASP A 80 1.61 16.02 12.97
N ARG A 81 2.20 16.01 11.76
CA ARG A 81 1.49 15.74 10.51
C ARG A 81 1.85 14.40 9.90
N PHE A 82 3.07 13.94 10.07
CA PHE A 82 3.55 12.70 9.44
C PHE A 82 3.81 11.59 10.44
N ILE A 83 3.46 10.39 10.03
CA ILE A 83 3.80 9.12 10.67
C ILE A 83 4.70 8.37 9.70
N GLY A 84 5.94 8.12 10.08
CA GLY A 84 6.94 7.52 9.20
C GLY A 84 6.72 6.03 8.96
N GLY A 85 6.85 5.62 7.71
CA GLY A 85 6.87 4.24 7.26
C GLY A 85 8.18 3.90 6.54
N PHE A 86 8.69 2.70 6.79
CA PHE A 86 9.90 2.19 6.14
C PHE A 86 9.82 0.70 5.91
N CYS A 87 10.05 0.28 4.68
CA CYS A 87 10.22 -1.13 4.33
C CYS A 87 11.66 -1.34 3.81
N PRO A 88 12.56 -1.96 4.60
CA PRO A 88 13.91 -2.29 4.12
C PRO A 88 13.85 -3.39 3.07
N CYS A 89 14.71 -3.31 2.05
CA CYS A 89 14.80 -4.34 1.02
C CYS A 89 15.26 -5.68 1.61
N PRO A 90 14.47 -6.76 1.49
CA PRO A 90 14.85 -8.06 2.05
C PRO A 90 16.05 -8.71 1.37
N GLY A 91 16.36 -8.28 0.15
CA GLY A 91 17.56 -8.72 -0.58
C GLY A 91 18.86 -8.05 -0.13
N GLU A 92 18.81 -7.07 0.76
CA GLU A 92 19.94 -6.24 1.16
C GLU A 92 20.21 -6.26 2.66
N GLY A 93 21.41 -6.69 3.06
CA GLY A 93 21.87 -6.63 4.46
C GLY A 93 21.02 -7.43 5.43
N SER A 94 20.67 -6.82 6.57
CA SER A 94 19.85 -7.41 7.65
C SER A 94 18.51 -6.66 7.75
N PRO A 95 17.50 -6.97 6.94
CA PRO A 95 16.27 -6.18 6.85
C PRO A 95 15.52 -6.07 8.18
N ALA A 96 15.41 -7.17 8.94
CA ALA A 96 14.77 -7.18 10.25
C ALA A 96 15.46 -6.23 11.25
N GLN A 97 16.80 -6.22 11.29
CA GLN A 97 17.56 -5.31 12.16
C GLN A 97 17.44 -3.85 11.69
N ARG A 98 17.42 -3.61 10.38
CA ARG A 98 17.21 -2.25 9.82
C ARG A 98 15.83 -1.71 10.16
N LEU A 99 14.79 -2.55 10.09
CA LEU A 99 13.44 -2.17 10.50
C LEU A 99 13.40 -1.85 12.00
N GLN A 100 13.99 -2.69 12.84
CA GLN A 100 14.06 -2.46 14.28
C GLN A 100 14.79 -1.14 14.59
N ALA A 101 15.94 -0.88 13.97
CA ALA A 101 16.67 0.37 14.15
C ALA A 101 15.83 1.59 13.72
N ALA A 102 15.09 1.50 12.60
CA ALA A 102 14.21 2.57 12.16
C ALA A 102 13.07 2.83 13.17
N TYR A 103 12.50 1.78 13.74
CA TYR A 103 11.50 1.88 14.81
C TYR A 103 12.05 2.54 16.08
N GLU A 104 13.23 2.11 16.54
CA GLU A 104 13.81 2.56 17.81
C GLU A 104 14.39 3.98 17.75
N PHE A 105 15.13 4.30 16.69
CA PHE A 105 15.90 5.54 16.61
C PHE A 105 15.20 6.67 15.85
N TYR A 106 14.30 6.32 14.92
CA TYR A 106 13.65 7.32 14.06
C TYR A 106 12.14 7.38 14.24
N GLY A 107 11.57 6.55 15.10
CA GLY A 107 10.14 6.58 15.40
C GLY A 107 9.26 6.09 14.26
N VAL A 108 9.80 5.31 13.32
CA VAL A 108 9.01 4.67 12.26
C VAL A 108 7.98 3.72 12.87
N ARG A 109 6.74 3.72 12.35
CA ARG A 109 5.61 2.96 12.91
C ARG A 109 4.89 2.06 11.90
N VAL A 110 5.24 2.15 10.64
CA VAL A 110 4.67 1.34 9.55
C VAL A 110 5.81 0.65 8.80
N CYS A 111 5.70 -0.64 8.51
CA CYS A 111 6.58 -1.32 7.57
C CYS A 111 5.99 -1.13 6.17
N GLY A 112 6.42 -0.11 5.46
CA GLY A 112 5.83 0.24 4.16
C GLY A 112 6.62 1.31 3.41
N GLU A 113 6.51 1.25 2.11
CA GLU A 113 5.72 0.35 1.29
C GLU A 113 6.58 -0.83 0.82
N TRP A 114 6.04 -2.05 0.88
CA TRP A 114 6.65 -3.19 0.22
C TRP A 114 6.44 -3.04 -1.29
N SER A 115 7.53 -2.93 -2.03
CA SER A 115 7.52 -2.78 -3.50
C SER A 115 8.76 -3.44 -4.11
N TYR A 116 8.95 -4.75 -3.80
CA TYR A 116 10.13 -5.50 -4.26
C TYR A 116 9.73 -6.65 -5.19
N ARG A 117 10.54 -6.88 -6.23
CA ARG A 117 10.41 -8.01 -7.16
C ARG A 117 10.80 -9.33 -6.49
N MET A 118 10.10 -9.66 -5.43
CA MET A 118 10.26 -10.85 -4.62
C MET A 118 8.87 -11.36 -4.23
N LEU A 119 8.66 -12.66 -4.20
CA LEU A 119 7.41 -13.22 -3.70
C LEU A 119 7.28 -12.97 -2.20
N LEU A 120 6.07 -12.72 -1.72
CA LEU A 120 5.81 -12.45 -0.30
C LEU A 120 6.23 -13.60 0.61
N ASP A 121 6.14 -14.83 0.14
CA ASP A 121 6.50 -16.04 0.88
C ASP A 121 7.99 -16.45 0.73
N ASP A 122 8.83 -15.60 0.15
CA ASP A 122 10.29 -15.78 0.21
C ASP A 122 10.76 -15.73 1.68
N PRO A 123 11.63 -16.67 2.12
CA PRO A 123 12.10 -16.71 3.51
C PRO A 123 12.68 -15.38 4.03
N ARG A 124 13.31 -14.59 3.16
CA ARG A 124 13.86 -13.26 3.51
C ARG A 124 12.76 -12.23 3.77
N ALA A 125 11.65 -12.33 3.04
CA ALA A 125 10.47 -11.51 3.24
C ALA A 125 9.76 -11.90 4.55
N LEU A 126 9.60 -13.20 4.80
CA LEU A 126 8.97 -13.70 6.03
C LEU A 126 9.76 -13.27 7.29
N GLU A 127 11.09 -13.28 7.25
CA GLU A 127 11.92 -12.77 8.36
C GLU A 127 11.62 -11.30 8.69
N LEU A 128 11.48 -10.45 7.66
CA LEU A 128 11.10 -9.06 7.83
C LEU A 128 9.69 -8.93 8.39
N PHE A 129 8.74 -9.73 7.90
CA PHE A 129 7.34 -9.67 8.31
C PHE A 129 7.16 -10.16 9.76
N TRP A 130 7.86 -11.19 10.20
CA TRP A 130 7.88 -11.59 11.61
C TRP A 130 8.39 -10.45 12.50
N LYS A 131 9.47 -9.77 12.08
CA LYS A 131 9.97 -8.62 12.82
C LYS A 131 8.96 -7.46 12.88
N ALA A 132 8.24 -7.18 11.80
CA ALA A 132 7.17 -6.18 11.80
C ALA A 132 6.06 -6.56 12.80
N GLY A 133 5.67 -7.83 12.87
CA GLY A 133 4.71 -8.36 13.85
C GLY A 133 5.19 -8.18 15.30
N GLU A 134 6.44 -8.55 15.60
CA GLU A 134 7.06 -8.33 16.92
C GLU A 134 7.01 -6.85 17.35
N LEU A 135 7.24 -5.94 16.42
CA LEU A 135 7.20 -4.49 16.62
C LEU A 135 5.78 -3.91 16.57
N ARG A 136 4.76 -4.73 16.26
CA ARG A 136 3.37 -4.33 16.04
C ARG A 136 3.22 -3.26 14.95
N MET A 137 4.03 -3.35 13.92
CA MET A 137 3.98 -2.49 12.75
C MET A 137 3.12 -3.14 11.67
N PRO A 138 2.10 -2.47 11.13
CA PRO A 138 1.39 -2.96 9.95
C PRO A 138 2.35 -2.96 8.75
N VAL A 139 2.19 -3.95 7.86
CA VAL A 139 2.95 -4.05 6.62
C VAL A 139 2.06 -3.63 5.45
N VAL A 140 2.40 -2.54 4.77
CA VAL A 140 1.68 -2.07 3.56
C VAL A 140 2.30 -2.72 2.34
N LEU A 141 1.48 -3.44 1.57
CA LEU A 141 1.92 -4.29 0.46
C LEU A 141 1.47 -3.72 -0.88
N HIS A 142 2.40 -3.22 -1.69
CA HIS A 142 2.15 -3.03 -3.11
C HIS A 142 2.22 -4.38 -3.82
N LEU A 143 1.11 -4.84 -4.35
CA LEU A 143 1.07 -6.13 -5.03
C LEU A 143 0.90 -5.97 -6.53
N ASP A 144 1.67 -6.73 -7.28
CA ASP A 144 1.42 -7.02 -8.68
C ASP A 144 2.02 -8.38 -9.07
N VAL A 145 1.50 -8.98 -10.13
CA VAL A 145 1.93 -10.30 -10.59
C VAL A 145 3.07 -10.19 -11.60
N PRO A 146 4.03 -11.13 -11.62
CA PRO A 146 5.18 -11.07 -12.52
C PRO A 146 4.81 -11.29 -14.00
N PHE A 147 3.71 -12.00 -14.26
CA PHE A 147 3.28 -12.32 -15.62
C PHE A 147 1.80 -12.12 -15.79
N LEU A 148 1.40 -11.56 -16.93
CA LEU A 148 0.03 -11.53 -17.41
C LEU A 148 -0.11 -12.42 -18.64
N PRO A 149 -1.19 -13.21 -18.75
CA PRO A 149 -1.50 -13.90 -19.99
C PRO A 149 -1.52 -12.95 -21.17
N ASN A 150 -1.10 -13.43 -22.34
CA ASN A 150 -1.20 -12.66 -23.57
C ASN A 150 -2.61 -12.81 -24.15
N PRO A 151 -3.38 -11.73 -24.31
CA PRO A 151 -4.74 -11.80 -24.88
C PRO A 151 -4.78 -12.42 -26.29
N ASP A 152 -3.71 -12.26 -27.05
CA ASP A 152 -3.60 -12.81 -28.42
C ASP A 152 -3.12 -14.28 -28.43
N GLY A 153 -2.96 -14.88 -27.26
CA GLY A 153 -2.37 -16.22 -27.09
C GLY A 153 -0.84 -16.20 -27.13
N GLY A 154 -0.23 -17.33 -26.80
CA GLY A 154 1.22 -17.47 -26.78
C GLY A 154 1.85 -17.23 -25.42
N GLN A 155 3.09 -16.71 -25.39
CA GLN A 155 3.83 -16.50 -24.14
C GLN A 155 3.22 -15.37 -23.29
N ALA A 156 3.12 -15.62 -21.99
CA ALA A 156 2.70 -14.60 -21.02
C ALA A 156 3.68 -13.39 -21.04
N ARG A 157 3.11 -12.21 -20.84
CA ARG A 157 3.88 -10.95 -20.82
C ARG A 157 4.48 -10.72 -19.43
N TYR A 158 5.79 -10.56 -19.38
CA TYR A 158 6.49 -10.18 -18.16
C TYR A 158 6.19 -8.71 -17.80
N GLN A 159 5.90 -8.47 -16.54
CA GLN A 159 5.69 -7.13 -15.99
C GLN A 159 6.95 -6.65 -15.26
N THR A 160 7.51 -5.52 -15.67
CA THR A 160 8.72 -4.95 -15.05
C THR A 160 8.45 -4.37 -13.66
N ASN A 161 7.21 -4.06 -13.33
CA ASN A 161 6.77 -3.48 -12.06
C ASN A 161 5.92 -4.48 -11.25
N TRP A 162 6.30 -5.75 -11.25
CA TRP A 162 5.65 -6.72 -10.38
C TRP A 162 6.25 -6.71 -8.98
N TYR A 163 5.43 -6.89 -7.97
CA TYR A 163 5.86 -6.92 -6.56
C TYR A 163 5.03 -7.93 -5.78
N GLY A 164 5.68 -8.72 -4.93
CA GLY A 164 5.04 -9.64 -4.01
C GLY A 164 4.35 -10.86 -4.62
N GLY A 165 3.96 -10.81 -5.86
CA GLY A 165 3.15 -11.83 -6.54
C GLY A 165 1.65 -11.64 -6.32
N GLY A 166 0.87 -12.68 -6.61
CA GLY A 166 -0.58 -12.67 -6.52
C GLY A 166 -1.13 -13.21 -5.20
N ALA A 167 -2.38 -13.65 -5.24
CA ALA A 167 -3.12 -14.13 -4.06
C ALA A 167 -2.48 -15.33 -3.35
N GLN A 168 -1.84 -16.26 -4.08
CA GLN A 168 -1.25 -17.46 -3.48
C GLN A 168 -0.04 -17.17 -2.57
N PRO A 169 0.98 -16.39 -2.99
CA PRO A 169 2.04 -15.95 -2.08
C PRO A 169 1.49 -15.17 -0.89
N LEU A 170 0.51 -14.29 -1.10
CA LEU A 170 -0.15 -13.55 -0.02
C LEU A 170 -0.78 -14.50 1.00
N GLU A 171 -1.55 -15.48 0.55
CA GLU A 171 -2.19 -16.45 1.46
C GLU A 171 -1.18 -17.23 2.30
N ARG A 172 -0.08 -17.72 1.68
CA ARG A 172 0.98 -18.40 2.43
C ARG A 172 1.61 -17.47 3.48
N THR A 173 1.87 -16.22 3.12
CA THR A 173 2.40 -15.22 4.03
C THR A 173 1.48 -14.91 5.22
N LEU A 174 0.18 -14.75 4.96
CA LEU A 174 -0.82 -14.51 6.01
C LEU A 174 -0.85 -15.67 7.04
N ARG A 175 -0.70 -16.88 6.56
CA ARG A 175 -0.67 -18.08 7.41
C ARG A 175 0.63 -18.21 8.20
N GLU A 176 1.78 -17.91 7.58
CA GLU A 176 3.11 -18.00 8.22
C GLU A 176 3.38 -16.86 9.21
N CYS A 177 2.69 -15.72 9.06
CA CYS A 177 2.86 -14.52 9.88
C CYS A 177 1.53 -14.09 10.54
N PRO A 178 0.91 -14.93 11.39
CA PRO A 178 -0.43 -14.66 11.92
C PRO A 178 -0.49 -13.45 12.87
N ASP A 179 0.63 -13.08 13.49
CA ASP A 179 0.74 -11.93 14.39
C ASP A 179 1.06 -10.61 13.68
N THR A 180 1.28 -10.66 12.37
CA THR A 180 1.59 -9.48 11.54
C THR A 180 0.35 -9.03 10.79
N VAL A 181 -0.02 -7.76 10.90
CA VAL A 181 -1.11 -7.18 10.10
C VAL A 181 -0.57 -6.76 8.74
N PHE A 182 -1.21 -7.24 7.69
CA PHE A 182 -0.91 -6.90 6.31
C PHE A 182 -2.02 -6.01 5.73
N VAL A 183 -1.63 -4.95 5.05
CA VAL A 183 -2.55 -4.03 4.36
C VAL A 183 -2.33 -4.20 2.85
N GLY A 184 -3.28 -4.86 2.20
CA GLY A 184 -3.25 -5.10 0.76
C GLY A 184 -3.55 -3.82 -0.04
N HIS A 185 -2.74 -3.58 -1.05
CA HIS A 185 -2.79 -2.39 -1.89
C HIS A 185 -2.38 -2.73 -3.34
N ALA A 186 -2.62 -1.78 -4.26
CA ALA A 186 -2.21 -1.79 -5.67
C ALA A 186 -3.05 -2.71 -6.60
N PRO A 187 -2.80 -2.63 -7.91
CA PRO A 187 -3.60 -3.37 -8.89
C PRO A 187 -3.59 -4.88 -8.70
N GLY A 188 -2.43 -5.44 -8.33
CA GLY A 188 -2.29 -6.88 -8.13
C GLY A 188 -3.01 -7.42 -6.90
N PHE A 189 -3.47 -6.57 -5.99
CA PHE A 189 -4.40 -6.90 -4.92
C PHE A 189 -5.84 -6.70 -5.38
N TRP A 190 -6.18 -5.49 -5.83
CA TRP A 190 -7.55 -5.10 -6.09
C TRP A 190 -8.17 -5.77 -7.33
N ARG A 191 -7.37 -6.23 -8.29
CA ARG A 191 -7.88 -6.99 -9.45
C ARG A 191 -8.60 -8.28 -9.01
N PHE A 192 -8.13 -8.92 -7.93
CA PHE A 192 -8.69 -10.14 -7.39
C PHE A 192 -9.92 -9.93 -6.49
N LEU A 193 -10.53 -8.74 -6.51
CA LEU A 193 -11.82 -8.50 -5.85
C LEU A 193 -12.96 -9.27 -6.51
N SER A 194 -12.88 -9.52 -7.82
CA SER A 194 -13.85 -10.25 -8.63
C SER A 194 -13.37 -11.65 -8.97
N GLY A 195 -14.28 -12.60 -9.16
CA GLY A 195 -13.99 -13.98 -9.56
C GLY A 195 -14.13 -14.24 -11.08
N ASP A 196 -14.11 -13.22 -11.91
CA ASP A 196 -14.18 -13.36 -13.37
C ASP A 196 -12.79 -13.53 -14.03
N GLU A 197 -12.78 -13.97 -15.31
CA GLU A 197 -11.54 -14.23 -16.05
C GLU A 197 -10.70 -12.96 -16.30
N ALA A 198 -11.31 -11.76 -16.32
CA ALA A 198 -10.58 -10.51 -16.48
C ALA A 198 -9.58 -10.26 -15.33
N THR A 199 -9.83 -10.85 -14.16
CA THR A 199 -8.91 -10.85 -13.01
C THR A 199 -7.53 -11.40 -13.36
N GLU A 200 -7.46 -12.41 -14.23
CA GLU A 200 -6.20 -13.06 -14.59
C GLU A 200 -5.49 -12.33 -15.75
N THR A 201 -6.21 -11.59 -16.58
CA THR A 201 -5.71 -11.05 -17.85
C THR A 201 -5.48 -9.54 -17.84
N GLU A 202 -6.18 -8.81 -16.98
CA GLU A 202 -6.16 -7.34 -16.95
C GLU A 202 -5.61 -6.79 -15.64
N THR A 203 -4.76 -5.78 -15.69
CA THR A 203 -4.26 -5.06 -14.51
C THR A 203 -5.39 -4.28 -13.80
N TYR A 204 -6.30 -3.70 -14.59
CA TYR A 204 -7.46 -2.94 -14.11
C TYR A 204 -8.75 -3.50 -14.72
N PRO A 205 -9.25 -4.65 -14.22
CA PRO A 205 -10.48 -5.24 -14.73
C PRO A 205 -11.66 -4.27 -14.61
N LYS A 206 -12.59 -4.33 -15.58
CA LYS A 206 -13.77 -3.48 -15.65
C LYS A 206 -15.05 -4.32 -15.59
N GLY A 207 -16.19 -3.66 -15.46
CA GLY A 207 -17.49 -4.30 -15.39
C GLY A 207 -17.87 -4.78 -13.99
N PRO A 208 -19.05 -5.35 -13.81
CA PRO A 208 -19.59 -5.76 -12.51
C PRO A 208 -18.69 -6.74 -11.78
N ILE A 209 -18.81 -6.78 -10.46
CA ILE A 209 -18.07 -7.75 -9.64
C ILE A 209 -18.78 -9.10 -9.66
N THR A 210 -18.06 -10.13 -10.08
CA THR A 210 -18.52 -11.52 -10.04
C THR A 210 -18.14 -12.15 -8.69
N PRO A 211 -19.04 -12.89 -8.01
CA PRO A 211 -18.71 -13.59 -6.77
C PRO A 211 -17.54 -14.55 -6.92
N GLY A 212 -16.82 -14.80 -5.82
CA GLY A 212 -15.69 -15.73 -5.80
C GLY A 212 -14.31 -15.08 -5.89
N GLY A 213 -14.22 -13.75 -5.76
CA GLY A 213 -12.93 -13.04 -5.74
C GLY A 213 -12.03 -13.46 -4.57
N GLU A 214 -10.75 -13.65 -4.86
CA GLU A 214 -9.75 -14.08 -3.87
C GLU A 214 -9.57 -13.08 -2.73
N VAL A 215 -9.68 -11.78 -2.98
CA VAL A 215 -9.59 -10.75 -1.91
C VAL A 215 -10.67 -10.95 -0.86
N ILE A 216 -11.90 -11.24 -1.28
CA ILE A 216 -13.01 -11.49 -0.36
C ILE A 216 -12.75 -12.76 0.44
N ARG A 217 -12.37 -13.86 -0.23
CA ARG A 217 -12.04 -15.13 0.43
C ARG A 217 -10.92 -14.97 1.47
N LEU A 218 -9.87 -14.23 1.12
CA LEU A 218 -8.74 -13.98 2.02
C LEU A 218 -9.13 -13.11 3.21
N LEU A 219 -9.92 -12.06 3.00
CA LEU A 219 -10.45 -11.21 4.08
C LEU A 219 -11.35 -12.01 5.03
N ASP A 220 -12.16 -12.95 4.52
CA ASP A 220 -13.01 -13.83 5.35
C ASP A 220 -12.19 -14.82 6.16
N THR A 221 -11.08 -15.32 5.59
CA THR A 221 -10.27 -16.37 6.20
C THR A 221 -9.23 -15.85 7.19
N TYR A 222 -8.61 -14.72 6.89
CA TYR A 222 -7.44 -14.22 7.60
C TYR A 222 -7.72 -12.88 8.30
N PRO A 223 -7.84 -12.86 9.64
CA PRO A 223 -8.11 -11.63 10.40
C PRO A 223 -6.97 -10.63 10.37
N ASN A 224 -5.77 -11.06 10.05
CA ASN A 224 -4.57 -10.24 9.90
C ASN A 224 -4.43 -9.61 8.49
N LEU A 225 -5.37 -9.86 7.56
CA LEU A 225 -5.45 -9.13 6.30
C LEU A 225 -6.38 -7.93 6.44
N TRP A 226 -5.87 -6.78 6.07
CA TRP A 226 -6.55 -5.50 5.92
C TRP A 226 -6.34 -4.99 4.49
N ALA A 227 -6.99 -3.90 4.13
CA ALA A 227 -6.77 -3.28 2.81
C ALA A 227 -6.88 -1.76 2.88
N ASP A 228 -6.14 -1.06 2.03
CA ASP A 228 -6.35 0.35 1.80
C ASP A 228 -7.01 0.60 0.44
N LEU A 229 -7.87 1.61 0.40
CA LEU A 229 -8.65 1.98 -0.78
C LEU A 229 -7.93 3.01 -1.66
N SER A 230 -6.65 3.26 -1.41
CA SER A 230 -5.88 4.32 -2.05
C SER A 230 -5.62 4.08 -3.54
N ALA A 231 -5.10 5.11 -4.19
CA ALA A 231 -4.78 5.17 -5.61
C ALA A 231 -5.97 4.91 -6.56
N GLY A 232 -5.68 4.97 -7.84
CA GLY A 232 -6.64 4.58 -8.88
C GLY A 232 -6.99 3.10 -8.87
N SER A 233 -6.16 2.24 -8.27
CA SER A 233 -6.41 0.81 -8.15
C SER A 233 -7.54 0.49 -7.17
N GLY A 234 -7.49 1.05 -5.96
CA GLY A 234 -8.54 0.86 -4.95
C GLY A 234 -9.84 1.55 -5.35
N LEU A 235 -9.77 2.84 -5.67
CA LEU A 235 -10.95 3.60 -6.13
C LEU A 235 -11.59 2.97 -7.37
N GLY A 236 -10.79 2.63 -8.38
CA GLY A 236 -11.30 2.03 -9.62
C GLY A 236 -11.96 0.67 -9.40
N ALA A 237 -11.40 -0.17 -8.51
CA ALA A 237 -12.01 -1.45 -8.17
C ALA A 237 -13.38 -1.27 -7.49
N MET A 238 -13.50 -0.29 -6.60
CA MET A 238 -14.78 0.02 -5.94
C MET A 238 -15.80 0.63 -6.93
N GLN A 239 -15.37 1.48 -7.84
CA GLN A 239 -16.25 2.11 -8.83
C GLN A 239 -16.76 1.16 -9.94
N ARG A 240 -16.22 -0.05 -10.04
CA ARG A 240 -16.73 -1.07 -10.99
C ARG A 240 -18.22 -1.41 -10.74
N ASP A 241 -18.59 -1.45 -9.44
CA ASP A 241 -19.93 -1.83 -9.00
C ASP A 241 -20.22 -1.16 -7.64
N GLU A 242 -20.92 -0.04 -7.67
CA GLU A 242 -21.18 0.73 -6.43
C GLU A 242 -22.06 -0.01 -5.42
N ALA A 243 -22.98 -0.86 -5.88
CA ALA A 243 -23.83 -1.65 -4.99
C ALA A 243 -22.97 -2.71 -4.25
N HIS A 244 -22.10 -3.39 -4.99
CA HIS A 244 -21.12 -4.32 -4.42
C HIS A 244 -20.15 -3.58 -3.47
N ALA A 245 -19.59 -2.44 -3.89
CA ALA A 245 -18.65 -1.67 -3.11
C ALA A 245 -19.24 -1.23 -1.77
N ARG A 246 -20.49 -0.78 -1.75
CA ARG A 246 -21.18 -0.44 -0.50
C ARG A 246 -21.25 -1.62 0.45
N GLY A 247 -21.73 -2.78 -0.01
CA GLY A 247 -21.82 -4.00 0.79
C GLY A 247 -20.45 -4.50 1.27
N PHE A 248 -19.43 -4.42 0.41
CA PHE A 248 -18.05 -4.75 0.74
C PHE A 248 -17.51 -3.85 1.86
N ILE A 249 -17.66 -2.53 1.72
CA ILE A 249 -17.21 -1.56 2.72
C ILE A 249 -17.94 -1.76 4.06
N GLU A 250 -19.25 -1.94 4.05
CA GLU A 250 -20.05 -2.18 5.26
C GLU A 250 -19.63 -3.50 5.96
N THR A 251 -19.29 -4.55 5.19
CA THR A 251 -18.85 -5.83 5.72
C THR A 251 -17.45 -5.75 6.34
N TYR A 252 -16.52 -5.14 5.64
CA TYR A 252 -15.11 -5.10 6.06
C TYR A 252 -14.69 -3.78 6.70
N GLN A 253 -15.64 -2.92 7.09
CA GLN A 253 -15.43 -1.58 7.64
C GLN A 253 -14.37 -1.48 8.73
N ASP A 254 -14.14 -2.56 9.49
CA ASP A 254 -13.17 -2.61 10.58
C ASP A 254 -11.73 -2.92 10.13
N ARG A 255 -11.54 -3.21 8.84
CA ARG A 255 -10.24 -3.58 8.26
C ARG A 255 -9.91 -2.85 6.96
N LEU A 256 -10.65 -1.79 6.65
CA LEU A 256 -10.38 -0.93 5.51
C LEU A 256 -9.80 0.41 5.96
N LEU A 257 -8.86 0.93 5.21
CA LEU A 257 -8.17 2.19 5.46
C LEU A 257 -8.46 3.18 4.33
N PHE A 258 -8.57 4.45 4.68
CA PHE A 258 -8.51 5.54 3.74
C PHE A 258 -7.05 5.92 3.51
N GLY A 259 -6.60 5.91 2.26
CA GLY A 259 -5.31 6.43 1.81
C GLY A 259 -5.48 7.14 0.48
N ARG A 260 -4.53 7.98 0.08
CA ARG A 260 -4.60 8.67 -1.21
C ARG A 260 -3.64 8.08 -2.24
N ASP A 261 -2.38 7.92 -1.88
CA ASP A 261 -1.29 7.49 -2.77
C ASP A 261 -1.20 8.29 -4.09
N ALA A 262 -1.83 9.43 -4.11
CA ALA A 262 -1.84 10.39 -5.21
C ALA A 262 -2.33 11.76 -4.73
N PRO A 263 -1.99 12.85 -5.43
CA PRO A 263 -2.59 14.16 -5.19
C PRO A 263 -4.11 14.16 -5.39
N GLY A 264 -4.80 15.02 -4.63
CA GLY A 264 -6.23 15.23 -4.77
C GLY A 264 -7.10 14.50 -3.77
N ASP A 265 -8.41 14.47 -4.02
CA ASP A 265 -9.44 14.08 -3.05
C ASP A 265 -10.54 13.15 -3.62
N ALA A 266 -10.24 12.47 -4.71
CA ALA A 266 -11.23 11.70 -5.46
C ALA A 266 -11.87 10.59 -4.61
N LEU A 267 -11.07 9.80 -3.88
CA LEU A 267 -11.57 8.71 -3.05
C LEU A 267 -12.50 9.23 -1.92
N ARG A 268 -12.10 10.29 -1.20
CA ARG A 268 -12.93 10.83 -0.13
C ARG A 268 -14.26 11.37 -0.65
N THR A 269 -14.21 12.10 -1.76
CA THR A 269 -15.40 12.64 -2.40
C THR A 269 -16.36 11.51 -2.79
N TRP A 270 -15.84 10.44 -3.39
CA TRP A 270 -16.61 9.28 -3.77
C TRP A 270 -17.20 8.55 -2.56
N LEU A 271 -16.40 8.26 -1.52
CA LEU A 271 -16.86 7.60 -0.28
C LEU A 271 -18.00 8.37 0.41
N ARG A 272 -17.92 9.71 0.43
CA ARG A 272 -19.00 10.55 0.97
C ARG A 272 -20.27 10.52 0.14
N GLY A 273 -20.14 10.32 -1.18
CA GLY A 273 -21.28 10.18 -2.10
C GLY A 273 -21.97 8.83 -2.03
N LEU A 274 -21.31 7.79 -1.50
CA LEU A 274 -21.82 6.41 -1.52
C LEU A 274 -22.97 6.14 -0.53
N GLY A 275 -23.32 7.09 0.34
CA GLY A 275 -24.42 6.96 1.30
C GLY A 275 -24.12 6.01 2.46
N LEU A 276 -22.84 5.87 2.83
CA LEU A 276 -22.40 5.09 3.99
C LEU A 276 -22.76 5.78 5.30
N ASP A 277 -23.01 4.98 6.35
CA ASP A 277 -23.23 5.49 7.69
C ASP A 277 -22.01 6.28 8.20
N ALA A 278 -22.25 7.31 9.02
CA ALA A 278 -21.20 8.14 9.59
C ALA A 278 -20.21 7.36 10.46
N THR A 279 -20.64 6.28 11.09
CA THR A 279 -19.76 5.37 11.87
C THR A 279 -18.83 4.59 10.96
N VAL A 280 -19.32 4.10 9.82
CA VAL A 280 -18.50 3.43 8.80
C VAL A 280 -17.45 4.40 8.27
N LEU A 281 -17.85 5.60 7.86
CA LEU A 281 -16.92 6.64 7.39
C LEU A 281 -15.87 7.00 8.45
N SER A 282 -16.26 7.09 9.74
CA SER A 282 -15.30 7.35 10.82
C SER A 282 -14.24 6.26 10.95
N LYS A 283 -14.65 4.99 10.82
CA LYS A 283 -13.72 3.86 10.84
C LYS A 283 -12.70 3.96 9.71
N LEU A 284 -13.17 4.15 8.49
CA LEU A 284 -12.31 4.26 7.31
C LEU A 284 -11.37 5.46 7.40
N PHE A 285 -11.90 6.64 7.75
CA PHE A 285 -11.15 7.87 7.69
C PHE A 285 -10.11 8.05 8.81
N HIS A 286 -10.28 7.43 9.98
CA HIS A 286 -9.26 7.58 11.04
C HIS A 286 -9.19 6.45 12.06
N GLN A 287 -10.33 5.88 12.52
CA GLN A 287 -10.29 4.95 13.66
C GLN A 287 -9.46 3.69 13.39
N ASN A 288 -9.55 3.16 12.18
CA ASN A 288 -8.79 2.00 11.77
C ASN A 288 -7.28 2.29 11.72
N ALA A 289 -6.89 3.42 11.15
CA ALA A 289 -5.49 3.85 11.12
C ALA A 289 -4.93 4.06 12.55
N GLU A 290 -5.70 4.70 13.44
CA GLU A 290 -5.34 4.89 14.86
C GLU A 290 -5.25 3.58 15.64
N ARG A 291 -6.05 2.58 15.28
CA ARG A 291 -6.00 1.25 15.90
C ARG A 291 -4.72 0.51 15.52
N LEU A 292 -4.25 0.65 14.28
CA LEU A 292 -3.03 0.02 13.80
C LEU A 292 -1.77 0.75 14.28
N VAL A 293 -1.80 2.07 14.26
CA VAL A 293 -0.64 2.89 14.62
C VAL A 293 -1.03 3.87 15.73
N ARG A 294 -0.62 3.52 16.93
CA ARG A 294 -0.78 4.38 18.11
C ARG A 294 0.40 5.35 18.19
N VAL A 295 0.15 6.63 18.08
CA VAL A 295 1.10 7.74 18.20
C VAL A 295 0.63 8.74 19.23
#